data_3ae8b7c79620ebca45293f9faa0936c5
#
_entry.id   3ae8b7c79620ebca45293f9faa0936c5
#
_cell.length_a   1.000
_cell.length_b   1.000
_cell.length_c   1.000
_cell.angle_alpha   90.00
_cell.angle_beta   90.00
_cell.angle_gamma   90.00
#
_symmetry.space_group_name_H-M   'P 1'
#
loop_
_entity.id
_entity.type
_entity.pdbx_description
1 polymer ?
#
loop_
_entity_poly.entity_id
_entity_poly.type
_entity_poly.pdbx_seq_one_letter_code
_entity_poly.pdbx_strand_id
1 'polypeptide(L)'
;MSQIGAIFYIAWGLLHLYAAFQVYKLGKRQVAGMVQGRIYQSVWNLAAVAVAVIAVAVVYNWFNNPMGYWLNLALTSVTDVGFILFVVVRRYLPLWPGLLGPALWILAVLFSTLGQWVIRA
;
A
#
# COMPACT_ATOMS: atom_id res chain seq x y z
N MET A 1 11.73 13.19 10.33
CA MET A 1 11.16 12.88 9.00
C MET A 1 10.85 11.40 8.81
N SER A 2 11.70 10.49 9.25
CA SER A 2 11.43 9.06 9.14
C SER A 2 10.17 8.63 9.87
N GLN A 3 9.88 9.19 11.03
CA GLN A 3 8.67 8.87 11.78
C GLN A 3 7.41 9.34 11.06
N ILE A 4 7.46 10.50 10.42
CA ILE A 4 6.35 10.98 9.59
C ILE A 4 6.15 10.03 8.41
N GLY A 5 7.21 9.61 7.75
CA GLY A 5 7.14 8.62 6.70
C GLY A 5 6.53 7.30 7.17
N ALA A 6 6.95 6.83 8.35
CA ALA A 6 6.40 5.61 8.94
C ALA A 6 4.90 5.73 9.20
N ILE A 7 4.44 6.89 9.70
CA ILE A 7 3.00 7.13 9.91
C ILE A 7 2.24 7.04 8.59
N PHE A 8 2.77 7.63 7.52
CA PHE A 8 2.12 7.52 6.20
C PHE A 8 2.11 6.10 5.67
N TYR A 9 3.16 5.31 5.91
CA TYR A 9 3.14 3.89 5.53
C TYR A 9 2.12 3.10 6.34
N ILE A 10 1.98 3.38 7.62
CA ILE A 10 0.95 2.73 8.45
C ILE A 10 -0.44 3.09 7.92
N ALA A 11 -0.68 4.37 7.62
CA ALA A 11 -1.95 4.81 7.04
C ALA A 11 -2.21 4.13 5.69
N TRP A 12 -1.19 4.02 4.85
CA TRP A 12 -1.27 3.30 3.58
C TRP A 12 -1.69 1.84 3.79
N GLY A 13 -1.05 1.18 4.76
CA GLY A 13 -1.37 -0.22 5.07
C GLY A 13 -2.80 -0.39 5.57
N LEU A 14 -3.26 0.49 6.46
CA LEU A 14 -4.64 0.45 6.95
C LEU A 14 -5.64 0.68 5.82
N LEU A 15 -5.35 1.64 4.93
CA LEU A 15 -6.19 1.88 3.76
C LEU A 15 -6.27 0.64 2.87
N HIS A 16 -5.15 -0.06 2.69
CA HIS A 16 -5.11 -1.25 1.83
C HIS A 16 -5.74 -2.48 2.47
N LEU A 17 -5.79 -2.56 3.79
CA LEU A 17 -6.64 -3.55 4.46
C LEU A 17 -8.13 -3.29 4.16
N TYR A 18 -8.54 -2.04 4.17
CA TYR A 18 -9.89 -1.66 3.76
C TYR A 18 -10.12 -2.00 2.27
N ALA A 19 -9.14 -1.69 1.41
CA ALA A 19 -9.22 -2.02 -0.01
C ALA A 19 -9.34 -3.53 -0.22
N ALA A 20 -8.61 -4.34 0.53
CA ALA A 20 -8.74 -5.79 0.49
C ALA A 20 -10.16 -6.24 0.82
N PHE A 21 -10.79 -5.62 1.81
CA PHE A 21 -12.18 -5.90 2.13
C PHE A 21 -13.13 -5.55 0.99
N GLN A 22 -12.88 -4.45 0.28
CA GLN A 22 -13.68 -4.08 -0.90
C GLN A 22 -13.51 -5.10 -2.04
N VAL A 23 -12.29 -5.59 -2.25
CA VAL A 23 -12.03 -6.64 -3.26
C VAL A 23 -12.71 -7.94 -2.85
N TYR A 24 -12.73 -8.26 -1.57
CA TYR A 24 -13.45 -9.42 -1.05
C TYR A 24 -14.95 -9.33 -1.39
N LYS A 25 -15.57 -8.17 -1.18
CA LYS A 25 -16.98 -7.95 -1.53
C LYS A 25 -17.21 -8.15 -3.02
N LEU A 26 -16.26 -7.69 -3.86
CA LEU A 26 -16.35 -7.91 -5.31
C LEU A 26 -16.33 -9.40 -5.62
N GLY A 27 -15.48 -10.17 -4.99
CA GLY A 27 -15.39 -11.62 -5.15
C GLY A 27 -16.68 -12.34 -4.75
N LYS A 28 -17.33 -11.87 -3.69
CA LYS A 28 -18.60 -12.46 -3.21
C LYS A 28 -19.72 -12.36 -4.24
N ARG A 29 -19.66 -11.40 -5.14
CA ARG A 29 -20.67 -11.21 -6.20
C ARG A 29 -20.48 -12.16 -7.37
N GLN A 30 -19.34 -12.88 -7.41
CA GLN A 30 -19.02 -13.80 -8.49
C GLN A 30 -19.58 -15.20 -8.20
N VAL A 31 -19.92 -15.92 -9.26
CA VAL A 31 -20.24 -17.33 -9.16
C VAL A 31 -18.98 -18.09 -8.74
N ALA A 32 -19.15 -19.13 -7.92
CA ALA A 32 -18.04 -19.97 -7.49
C ALA A 32 -17.30 -20.53 -8.72
N GLY A 33 -15.96 -20.36 -8.73
CA GLY A 33 -15.13 -20.80 -9.84
C GLY A 33 -13.80 -20.08 -9.86
N MET A 34 -13.10 -20.17 -10.98
CA MET A 34 -11.73 -19.65 -11.11
C MET A 34 -11.68 -18.13 -10.89
N VAL A 35 -12.61 -17.38 -11.43
CA VAL A 35 -12.62 -15.91 -11.29
C VAL A 35 -12.75 -15.53 -9.81
N GLN A 36 -13.71 -16.11 -9.10
CA GLN A 36 -13.87 -15.86 -7.68
C GLN A 36 -12.62 -16.27 -6.89
N GLY A 37 -12.07 -17.43 -7.20
CA GLY A 37 -10.86 -17.91 -6.53
C GLY A 37 -9.67 -16.99 -6.72
N ARG A 38 -9.47 -16.46 -7.93
CA ARG A 38 -8.40 -15.51 -8.21
C ARG A 38 -8.62 -14.17 -7.50
N ILE A 39 -9.86 -13.72 -7.40
CA ILE A 39 -10.18 -12.50 -6.65
C ILE A 39 -9.86 -12.71 -5.16
N TYR A 40 -10.24 -13.82 -4.58
CA TYR A 40 -9.93 -14.12 -3.17
C TYR A 40 -8.42 -14.25 -2.95
N GLN A 41 -7.69 -14.81 -3.90
CA GLN A 41 -6.23 -14.84 -3.84
C GLN A 41 -5.65 -13.42 -3.83
N SER A 42 -6.19 -12.51 -4.65
CA SER A 42 -5.81 -11.10 -4.64
C SER A 42 -6.08 -10.44 -3.29
N VAL A 43 -7.22 -10.75 -2.65
CA VAL A 43 -7.54 -10.25 -1.31
C VAL A 43 -6.46 -10.68 -0.31
N TRP A 44 -6.10 -11.96 -0.33
CA TRP A 44 -5.06 -12.51 0.53
C TRP A 44 -3.73 -11.79 0.31
N ASN A 45 -3.30 -11.66 -0.94
CA ASN A 45 -2.03 -11.03 -1.28
C ASN A 45 -2.01 -9.56 -0.85
N LEU A 46 -3.10 -8.84 -1.10
CA LEU A 46 -3.19 -7.42 -0.75
C LEU A 46 -3.17 -7.22 0.77
N ALA A 47 -3.92 -8.03 1.50
CA ALA A 47 -3.92 -7.99 2.96
C ALA A 47 -2.54 -8.32 3.53
N ALA A 48 -1.87 -9.35 3.00
CA ALA A 48 -0.53 -9.73 3.43
C ALA A 48 0.47 -8.61 3.20
N VAL A 49 0.43 -7.97 2.03
CA VAL A 49 1.31 -6.83 1.73
C VAL A 49 1.02 -5.67 2.68
N ALA A 50 -0.24 -5.37 2.93
CA ALA A 50 -0.62 -4.27 3.83
C ALA A 50 -0.09 -4.50 5.25
N VAL A 51 -0.25 -5.70 5.78
CA VAL A 51 0.28 -6.07 7.11
C VAL A 51 1.80 -5.99 7.12
N ALA A 52 2.46 -6.47 6.08
CA ALA A 52 3.91 -6.43 5.96
C ALA A 52 4.42 -4.97 5.96
N VAL A 53 3.77 -4.08 5.22
CA VAL A 53 4.13 -2.67 5.18
C VAL A 53 4.00 -2.02 6.55
N ILE A 54 2.91 -2.31 7.27
CA ILE A 54 2.71 -1.79 8.63
C ILE A 54 3.82 -2.29 9.56
N ALA A 55 4.10 -3.59 9.52
CA ALA A 55 5.12 -4.19 10.38
C ALA A 55 6.51 -3.59 10.10
N VAL A 56 6.88 -3.46 8.82
CA VAL A 56 8.15 -2.86 8.42
C VAL A 56 8.22 -1.40 8.86
N ALA A 57 7.12 -0.67 8.74
CA ALA A 57 7.08 0.73 9.16
C ALA A 57 7.31 0.87 10.67
N VAL A 58 6.68 0.04 11.48
CA VAL A 58 6.81 0.10 12.95
C VAL A 58 8.20 -0.35 13.40
N VAL A 59 8.73 -1.41 12.81
CA VAL A 59 9.99 -2.03 13.25
C VAL A 59 11.21 -1.32 12.67
N TYR A 60 11.14 -0.87 11.43
CA TYR A 60 12.29 -0.33 10.70
C TYR A 60 12.17 1.15 10.35
N ASN A 61 11.12 1.56 9.66
CA ASN A 61 10.99 2.95 9.20
C ASN A 61 10.94 3.94 10.35
N TRP A 62 10.28 3.57 11.44
CA TRP A 62 10.17 4.43 12.62
C TRP A 62 11.54 4.81 13.18
N PHE A 63 12.48 3.88 13.11
CA PHE A 63 13.85 4.06 13.59
C PHE A 63 14.82 4.47 12.49
N ASN A 64 14.31 4.85 11.31
CA ASN A 64 15.11 5.27 10.16
C ASN A 64 16.11 4.20 9.69
N ASN A 65 15.76 2.93 9.81
CA ASN A 65 16.60 1.82 9.37
C ASN A 65 16.54 1.71 7.84
N PRO A 66 17.71 1.65 7.14
CA PRO A 66 17.72 1.53 5.68
C PRO A 66 16.94 0.32 5.14
N MET A 67 16.89 -0.77 5.89
CA MET A 67 16.11 -1.96 5.50
C MET A 67 14.63 -1.59 5.31
N GLY A 68 14.08 -0.80 6.24
CA GLY A 68 12.69 -0.34 6.12
C GLY A 68 12.47 0.57 4.92
N TYR A 69 13.43 1.45 4.64
CA TYR A 69 13.34 2.33 3.48
C TYR A 69 13.16 1.52 2.19
N TRP A 70 14.06 0.57 1.93
CA TRP A 70 14.03 -0.21 0.70
C TRP A 70 12.87 -1.20 0.64
N LEU A 71 12.55 -1.88 1.76
CA LEU A 71 11.44 -2.85 1.79
C LEU A 71 10.10 -2.16 1.52
N ASN A 72 9.81 -1.08 2.22
CA ASN A 72 8.53 -0.40 2.04
C ASN A 72 8.45 0.34 0.72
N LEU A 73 9.55 0.89 0.23
CA LEU A 73 9.58 1.46 -1.10
C LEU A 73 9.20 0.42 -2.15
N ALA A 74 9.78 -0.78 -2.08
CA ALA A 74 9.50 -1.86 -3.03
C ALA A 74 8.05 -2.35 -2.91
N LEU A 75 7.59 -2.67 -1.70
CA LEU A 75 6.27 -3.24 -1.47
C LEU A 75 5.15 -2.30 -1.91
N THR A 76 5.22 -1.04 -1.48
CA THR A 76 4.17 -0.07 -1.81
C THR A 76 4.20 0.34 -3.27
N SER A 77 5.41 0.48 -3.85
CA SER A 77 5.55 0.91 -5.24
C SER A 77 5.02 -0.14 -6.21
N VAL A 78 5.34 -1.42 -5.99
CA VAL A 78 4.82 -2.50 -6.84
C VAL A 78 3.29 -2.53 -6.77
N THR A 79 2.73 -2.39 -5.58
CA THR A 79 1.28 -2.40 -5.39
C THR A 79 0.61 -1.22 -6.09
N ASP A 80 1.11 -0.01 -5.87
CA ASP A 80 0.45 1.20 -6.38
C ASP A 80 0.68 1.43 -7.86
N VAL A 81 1.84 1.07 -8.40
CA VAL A 81 2.07 1.15 -9.85
C VAL A 81 1.08 0.23 -10.58
N GLY A 82 0.89 -0.99 -10.11
CA GLY A 82 -0.10 -1.91 -10.69
C GLY A 82 -1.52 -1.36 -10.58
N PHE A 83 -1.88 -0.83 -9.43
CA PHE A 83 -3.19 -0.23 -9.22
C PHE A 83 -3.42 0.95 -10.16
N ILE A 84 -2.44 1.84 -10.29
CA ILE A 84 -2.55 3.00 -11.19
C ILE A 84 -2.72 2.54 -12.63
N LEU A 85 -1.89 1.61 -13.09
CA LEU A 85 -1.90 1.16 -14.48
C LEU A 85 -3.20 0.45 -14.87
N PHE A 86 -3.75 -0.39 -13.98
CA PHE A 86 -4.83 -1.29 -14.35
C PHE A 86 -6.20 -0.86 -13.82
N VAL A 87 -6.25 0.07 -12.88
CA VAL A 87 -7.51 0.51 -12.27
C VAL A 87 -7.72 2.00 -12.46
N VAL A 88 -6.76 2.83 -12.06
CA VAL A 88 -6.94 4.30 -12.06
C VAL A 88 -6.93 4.86 -13.48
N VAL A 89 -5.94 4.49 -14.30
CA VAL A 89 -5.84 4.97 -15.69
C VAL A 89 -7.07 4.57 -16.50
N ARG A 90 -7.60 3.38 -16.23
CA ARG A 90 -8.79 2.86 -16.92
C ARG A 90 -10.09 3.39 -16.35
N ARG A 91 -10.03 4.25 -15.34
CA ARG A 91 -11.20 4.86 -14.71
C ARG A 91 -12.23 3.88 -14.17
N TYR A 92 -11.77 2.72 -13.68
CA TYR A 92 -12.66 1.74 -13.05
C TYR A 92 -13.10 2.20 -11.65
N LEU A 93 -12.38 3.13 -11.04
CA LEU A 93 -12.76 3.80 -9.80
C LEU A 93 -12.73 5.30 -10.02
N PRO A 94 -13.57 6.08 -9.30
CA PRO A 94 -13.46 7.53 -9.30
C PRO A 94 -12.07 7.97 -8.85
N LEU A 95 -11.58 9.10 -9.36
CA LEU A 95 -10.28 9.64 -8.96
C LEU A 95 -10.22 9.94 -7.46
N TRP A 96 -11.35 10.28 -6.86
CA TRP A 96 -11.48 10.35 -5.42
C TRP A 96 -12.56 9.36 -4.98
N PRO A 97 -12.31 8.43 -4.05
CA PRO A 97 -11.07 8.27 -3.25
C PRO A 97 -9.99 7.39 -3.90
N GLY A 98 -10.08 7.10 -5.19
CA GLY A 98 -9.15 6.18 -5.87
C GLY A 98 -7.68 6.60 -5.78
N LEU A 99 -7.38 7.91 -5.74
CA LEU A 99 -6.01 8.40 -5.63
C LEU A 99 -5.50 8.50 -4.20
N LEU A 100 -6.32 8.17 -3.19
CA LEU A 100 -5.88 8.28 -1.80
C LEU A 100 -4.68 7.36 -1.48
N GLY A 101 -4.70 6.13 -1.97
CA GLY A 101 -3.58 5.21 -1.81
C GLY A 101 -2.29 5.73 -2.43
N PRO A 102 -2.28 6.09 -3.72
CA PRO A 102 -1.13 6.72 -4.35
C PRO A 102 -0.66 8.00 -3.66
N ALA A 103 -1.57 8.84 -3.16
CA ALA A 103 -1.18 10.04 -2.42
C ALA A 103 -0.44 9.69 -1.14
N LEU A 104 -0.93 8.73 -0.36
CA LEU A 104 -0.24 8.26 0.85
C LEU A 104 1.11 7.65 0.51
N TRP A 105 1.20 6.89 -0.58
CA TRP A 105 2.45 6.31 -1.06
C TRP A 105 3.49 7.40 -1.34
N ILE A 106 3.12 8.42 -2.11
CA ILE A 106 4.03 9.52 -2.46
C ILE A 106 4.51 10.24 -1.20
N LEU A 107 3.59 10.55 -0.28
CA LEU A 107 3.95 11.22 0.98
C LEU A 107 4.86 10.35 1.84
N ALA A 108 4.57 9.06 1.94
CA ALA A 108 5.41 8.13 2.71
C ALA A 108 6.82 8.05 2.12
N VAL A 109 6.94 7.90 0.81
CA VAL A 109 8.23 7.84 0.11
C VAL A 109 8.98 9.15 0.27
N LEU A 110 8.30 10.28 0.11
CA LEU A 110 8.92 11.60 0.25
C LEU A 110 9.52 11.78 1.64
N PHE A 111 8.74 11.59 2.70
CA PHE A 111 9.23 11.80 4.07
C PHE A 111 10.26 10.76 4.49
N SER A 112 10.12 9.52 4.03
CA SER A 112 11.13 8.49 4.29
C SER A 112 12.45 8.81 3.61
N THR A 113 12.40 9.32 2.38
CA THR A 113 13.60 9.73 1.64
C THR A 113 14.27 10.92 2.31
N LEU A 114 13.50 11.92 2.75
CA LEU A 114 14.05 13.06 3.48
C LEU A 114 14.72 12.60 4.78
N GLY A 115 14.10 11.69 5.51
CA GLY A 115 14.66 11.16 6.75
C GLY A 115 15.92 10.34 6.52
N GLN A 116 15.97 9.54 5.48
CA GLN A 116 17.10 8.64 5.20
C GLN A 116 18.31 9.38 4.63
N TRP A 117 18.09 10.34 3.72
CA TRP A 117 19.17 10.90 2.91
C TRP A 117 19.44 12.39 3.16
N VAL A 118 18.48 13.16 3.67
CA VAL A 118 18.59 14.61 3.75
C VAL A 118 18.60 15.11 5.19
N ILE A 119 17.60 14.74 6.00
CA ILE A 119 17.44 15.21 7.38
C ILE A 119 17.56 14.02 8.32
N ARG A 120 18.77 13.80 8.83
CA ARG A 120 19.04 12.70 9.76
C ARG A 120 19.01 13.22 11.19
N ALA A 121 17.83 13.57 11.64
CA ALA A 121 17.66 14.00 13.02
C ALA A 121 17.34 12.81 13.92
#